data_247894c94685e5d05f11d29d584ed06b
#
_entry.id   247894c94685e5d05f11d29d584ed06b
#
_cell.length_a   1.000
_cell.length_b   1.000
_cell.length_c   1.000
_cell.angle_alpha   90.00
_cell.angle_beta   90.00
_cell.angle_gamma   90.00
#
_symmetry.space_group_name_H-M   'P 1'
#
loop_
_entity.id
_entity.type
_entity.pdbx_description
1 polymer ?
#
loop_
_entity_poly.entity_id
_entity_poly.type
_entity_poly.pdbx_seq_one_letter_code
_entity_poly.pdbx_strand_id
1 'polypeptide(L)'
;MKKFKELTESRGMVVMAFGRMNPPTIGHLKLADKVKSVAGSNPYRIYLSQTTGPKDPLPFPKKVAYAKKSFGSKHAKSIMADKSVKTFIQAATKLNEEGYTQLIMVAGSDRIQEFQRLLDTYNGKPDKKGNIVFDFPDGVKVVSSGERDPDSADPTEAISASVMRKAAQDGDFDTFKKGSPLKEPDAKKMYLDVRKFMGVREEREMGDDYDSLRDAYLTGKIWNVGESVETEHGTGEVVRKGTNYISYMVEGGKVYKSWLTDIAERNYKKEYANYQGTPEQIARRSSRNKARRAMGDKVVKGMDVGHKDNNP
;
A
#
# COMPACT_ATOMS: atom_id res chain seq x y z
N MET A 1 49.02 -6.10 7.44
CA MET A 1 48.94 -4.98 6.47
C MET A 1 47.74 -4.13 6.79
N LYS A 2 47.93 -2.94 7.32
CA LYS A 2 46.86 -1.95 7.54
C LYS A 2 46.41 -1.45 6.15
N LYS A 3 45.17 -1.75 5.72
CA LYS A 3 44.60 -1.12 4.54
C LYS A 3 44.61 0.38 4.76
N PHE A 4 45.27 1.10 3.86
CA PHE A 4 45.14 2.57 3.76
C PHE A 4 43.64 2.85 3.63
N LYS A 5 43.06 3.50 4.66
CA LYS A 5 41.78 4.13 4.57
C LYS A 5 42.01 5.30 3.62
N GLU A 6 41.43 5.23 2.40
CA GLU A 6 41.42 6.41 1.54
C GLU A 6 40.96 7.59 2.38
N LEU A 7 41.77 8.67 2.37
CA LEU A 7 41.42 9.93 3.01
C LEU A 7 40.16 10.48 2.30
N THR A 8 38.97 10.02 2.72
CA THR A 8 37.74 10.68 2.33
C THR A 8 37.74 12.05 3.00
N GLU A 9 37.58 13.10 2.20
CA GLU A 9 37.41 14.46 2.71
C GLU A 9 36.29 14.47 3.75
N SER A 10 36.55 15.10 4.89
CA SER A 10 35.54 15.26 5.95
C SER A 10 34.33 16.02 5.41
N ARG A 11 33.15 15.44 5.47
CA ARG A 11 31.91 16.03 4.91
C ARG A 11 31.04 16.74 5.95
N GLY A 12 31.50 16.86 7.20
CA GLY A 12 30.75 17.51 8.26
C GLY A 12 29.47 16.80 8.65
N MET A 13 28.41 17.55 8.84
CA MET A 13 27.12 17.03 9.36
C MET A 13 26.23 16.42 8.28
N VAL A 14 25.55 15.32 8.63
CA VAL A 14 24.44 14.77 7.86
C VAL A 14 23.22 14.54 8.78
N VAL A 15 22.03 14.74 8.22
CA VAL A 15 20.78 14.46 8.93
C VAL A 15 20.08 13.27 8.31
N MET A 16 19.59 12.36 9.12
CA MET A 16 18.83 11.21 8.63
C MET A 16 17.50 10.97 9.35
N ALA A 17 16.62 10.28 8.68
CA ALA A 17 15.49 9.55 9.29
C ALA A 17 15.48 8.12 8.80
N PHE A 18 14.98 7.23 9.66
CA PHE A 18 14.74 5.82 9.34
C PHE A 18 13.34 5.42 9.78
N GLY A 19 12.55 4.83 8.89
CA GLY A 19 11.18 4.46 9.22
C GLY A 19 10.61 3.33 8.37
N ARG A 20 9.50 2.75 8.82
CA ARG A 20 8.78 1.69 8.08
C ARG A 20 8.03 2.25 6.87
N MET A 21 7.32 3.36 7.05
CA MET A 21 6.55 4.06 6.00
C MET A 21 5.71 3.10 5.14
N ASN A 22 4.90 2.27 5.80
CA ASN A 22 4.17 1.20 5.14
C ASN A 22 2.68 1.20 5.49
N PRO A 23 1.86 1.96 4.74
CA PRO A 23 2.21 2.90 3.65
C PRO A 23 2.77 4.25 4.14
N PRO A 24 3.35 5.08 3.25
CA PRO A 24 3.66 6.47 3.53
C PRO A 24 2.40 7.28 3.88
N THR A 25 2.49 8.13 4.91
CA THR A 25 1.37 8.94 5.43
C THR A 25 1.72 10.43 5.45
N ILE A 26 0.73 11.28 5.69
CA ILE A 26 0.93 12.72 5.93
C ILE A 26 1.91 12.94 7.10
N GLY A 27 1.83 12.15 8.18
CA GLY A 27 2.78 12.22 9.29
C GLY A 27 4.23 11.90 8.88
N HIS A 28 4.43 10.99 7.93
CA HIS A 28 5.76 10.72 7.37
C HIS A 28 6.27 11.87 6.47
N LEU A 29 5.38 12.58 5.77
CA LEU A 29 5.75 13.79 5.05
C LEU A 29 6.20 14.90 6.01
N LYS A 30 5.47 15.13 7.11
CA LYS A 30 5.88 16.08 8.18
C LYS A 30 7.25 15.71 8.78
N LEU A 31 7.51 14.41 9.00
CA LEU A 31 8.84 13.94 9.41
C LEU A 31 9.91 14.30 8.37
N ALA A 32 9.65 14.10 7.08
CA ALA A 32 10.59 14.46 6.01
C ALA A 32 10.86 15.97 5.96
N ASP A 33 9.82 16.79 6.16
CA ASP A 33 9.96 18.24 6.26
C ASP A 33 10.81 18.66 7.47
N LYS A 34 10.60 18.01 8.61
CA LYS A 34 11.41 18.23 9.82
C LYS A 34 12.87 17.86 9.60
N VAL A 35 13.13 16.70 8.95
CA VAL A 35 14.49 16.29 8.57
C VAL A 35 15.18 17.38 7.74
N LYS A 36 14.49 17.89 6.71
CA LYS A 36 15.02 18.98 5.88
C LYS A 36 15.24 20.28 6.65
N SER A 37 14.33 20.63 7.56
CA SER A 37 14.45 21.81 8.42
C SER A 37 15.66 21.71 9.35
N VAL A 38 15.87 20.55 9.98
CA VAL A 38 17.04 20.29 10.86
C VAL A 38 18.33 20.29 10.07
N ALA A 39 18.32 19.79 8.85
CA ALA A 39 19.50 19.77 7.98
C ALA A 39 19.93 21.16 7.50
N GLY A 40 18.97 22.09 7.31
CA GLY A 40 19.28 23.40 6.73
C GLY A 40 19.89 23.25 5.33
N SER A 41 21.16 23.68 5.20
CA SER A 41 21.95 23.50 3.97
C SER A 41 22.71 22.17 3.89
N ASN A 42 22.79 21.43 4.99
CA ASN A 42 23.50 20.15 5.02
C ASN A 42 22.76 19.05 4.30
N PRO A 43 23.46 18.01 3.85
CA PRO A 43 22.82 16.83 3.25
C PRO A 43 21.90 16.10 4.23
N TYR A 44 20.80 15.55 3.69
CA TYR A 44 19.95 14.68 4.47
C TYR A 44 19.54 13.42 3.69
N ARG A 45 19.23 12.36 4.42
CA ARG A 45 18.85 11.05 3.87
C ARG A 45 17.63 10.50 4.61
N ILE A 46 16.71 9.92 3.88
CA ILE A 46 15.55 9.23 4.43
C ILE A 46 15.61 7.76 3.99
N TYR A 47 15.83 6.89 4.95
CA TYR A 47 15.91 5.45 4.73
C TYR A 47 14.62 4.76 5.14
N LEU A 48 14.22 3.76 4.36
CA LEU A 48 13.04 2.95 4.63
C LEU A 48 13.45 1.54 5.02
N SER A 49 12.78 0.98 6.03
CA SER A 49 13.00 -0.41 6.41
C SER A 49 12.59 -1.36 5.27
N GLN A 50 13.25 -2.50 5.19
CA GLN A 50 12.95 -3.53 4.19
C GLN A 50 12.05 -4.64 4.74
N THR A 51 11.55 -4.45 5.97
CA THR A 51 10.62 -5.39 6.60
C THR A 51 9.37 -5.55 5.75
N THR A 52 8.96 -6.79 5.55
CA THR A 52 7.70 -7.20 4.91
C THR A 52 6.96 -8.18 5.80
N GLY A 53 5.64 -8.12 5.78
CA GLY A 53 4.79 -8.98 6.59
C GLY A 53 3.37 -8.42 6.72
N PRO A 54 2.51 -9.04 7.52
CA PRO A 54 1.11 -8.61 7.67
C PRO A 54 0.95 -7.15 8.13
N LYS A 55 1.90 -6.66 8.93
CA LYS A 55 1.94 -5.26 9.41
C LYS A 55 2.76 -4.34 8.50
N ASP A 56 3.45 -4.88 7.51
CA ASP A 56 4.30 -4.16 6.56
C ASP A 56 4.09 -4.70 5.13
N PRO A 57 2.87 -4.54 4.56
CA PRO A 57 2.46 -5.23 3.34
C PRO A 57 3.25 -4.82 2.10
N LEU A 58 3.57 -3.54 1.94
CA LEU A 58 4.24 -3.08 0.72
C LEU A 58 5.70 -3.56 0.66
N PRO A 59 6.13 -4.20 -0.44
CA PRO A 59 7.53 -4.53 -0.69
C PRO A 59 8.39 -3.26 -0.79
N PHE A 60 9.69 -3.37 -0.45
CA PHE A 60 10.61 -2.24 -0.42
C PHE A 60 10.61 -1.36 -1.68
N PRO A 61 10.64 -1.89 -2.92
CA PRO A 61 10.60 -1.05 -4.12
C PRO A 61 9.30 -0.22 -4.22
N LYS A 62 8.17 -0.80 -3.83
CA LYS A 62 6.87 -0.11 -3.81
C LYS A 62 6.85 0.98 -2.72
N LYS A 63 7.38 0.68 -1.52
CA LYS A 63 7.52 1.70 -0.45
C LYS A 63 8.32 2.90 -0.92
N VAL A 64 9.49 2.67 -1.51
CA VAL A 64 10.35 3.74 -2.04
C VAL A 64 9.63 4.55 -3.11
N ALA A 65 8.96 3.89 -4.06
CA ALA A 65 8.23 4.57 -5.13
C ALA A 65 7.10 5.46 -4.57
N TYR A 66 6.30 4.92 -3.65
CA TYR A 66 5.22 5.69 -3.03
C TYR A 66 5.76 6.80 -2.12
N ALA A 67 6.83 6.58 -1.36
CA ALA A 67 7.45 7.63 -0.54
C ALA A 67 7.97 8.79 -1.42
N LYS A 68 8.68 8.48 -2.50
CA LYS A 68 9.15 9.51 -3.46
C LYS A 68 8.01 10.32 -4.05
N LYS A 69 6.91 9.66 -4.40
CA LYS A 69 5.73 10.32 -4.95
C LYS A 69 4.98 11.13 -3.89
N SER A 70 4.79 10.56 -2.70
CA SER A 70 4.11 11.18 -1.56
C SER A 70 4.82 12.43 -1.04
N PHE A 71 6.15 12.42 -1.01
CA PHE A 71 6.92 13.54 -0.45
C PHE A 71 7.37 14.53 -1.52
N GLY A 72 7.08 14.23 -2.79
CA GLY A 72 7.29 15.12 -3.92
C GLY A 72 8.76 15.35 -4.25
N SER A 73 9.01 16.21 -5.26
CA SER A 73 10.34 16.52 -5.78
C SER A 73 11.29 17.10 -4.72
N LYS A 74 10.72 17.77 -3.70
CA LYS A 74 11.46 18.34 -2.57
C LYS A 74 12.31 17.33 -1.82
N HIS A 75 11.82 16.10 -1.65
CA HIS A 75 12.45 15.04 -0.87
C HIS A 75 12.87 13.83 -1.69
N ALA A 76 12.38 13.69 -2.93
CA ALA A 76 12.54 12.48 -3.73
C ALA A 76 14.01 12.04 -3.91
N LYS A 77 14.95 12.99 -4.02
CA LYS A 77 16.39 12.72 -4.14
C LYS A 77 17.02 12.21 -2.84
N SER A 78 16.45 12.59 -1.70
CA SER A 78 16.94 12.21 -0.37
C SER A 78 16.34 10.91 0.15
N ILE A 79 15.33 10.34 -0.53
CA ILE A 79 14.76 9.03 -0.21
C ILE A 79 15.64 7.94 -0.83
N MET A 80 16.29 7.19 0.03
CA MET A 80 17.28 6.19 -0.37
C MET A 80 16.63 4.88 -0.81
N ALA A 81 17.05 4.38 -1.98
CA ALA A 81 16.59 3.11 -2.56
C ALA A 81 17.63 1.98 -2.37
N ASP A 82 18.46 2.10 -1.34
CA ASP A 82 19.58 1.20 -1.10
C ASP A 82 19.12 -0.09 -0.41
N LYS A 83 19.22 -1.21 -1.11
CA LYS A 83 18.86 -2.53 -0.60
C LYS A 83 19.86 -3.08 0.42
N SER A 84 21.07 -2.55 0.52
CA SER A 84 22.07 -2.97 1.51
C SER A 84 21.73 -2.46 2.92
N VAL A 85 20.99 -1.36 3.02
CA VAL A 85 20.61 -0.72 4.28
C VAL A 85 19.27 -1.24 4.77
N LYS A 86 19.29 -2.15 5.75
CA LYS A 86 18.08 -2.76 6.34
C LYS A 86 17.73 -2.19 7.71
N THR A 87 18.69 -1.61 8.41
CA THR A 87 18.55 -1.06 9.76
C THR A 87 19.10 0.36 9.83
N PHE A 88 18.69 1.13 10.84
CA PHE A 88 19.23 2.47 11.04
C PHE A 88 20.71 2.46 11.44
N ILE A 89 21.20 1.40 12.07
CA ILE A 89 22.64 1.22 12.36
C ILE A 89 23.40 1.08 11.05
N GLN A 90 22.94 0.27 10.10
CA GLN A 90 23.57 0.17 8.78
C GLN A 90 23.51 1.48 8.00
N ALA A 91 22.44 2.29 8.19
CA ALA A 91 22.38 3.63 7.62
C ALA A 91 23.46 4.53 8.22
N ALA A 92 23.63 4.53 9.54
CA ALA A 92 24.68 5.28 10.23
C ALA A 92 26.08 4.83 9.77
N THR A 93 26.34 3.51 9.71
CA THR A 93 27.60 2.95 9.21
C THR A 93 27.92 3.47 7.81
N LYS A 94 26.95 3.40 6.90
CA LYS A 94 27.13 3.87 5.52
C LYS A 94 27.44 5.37 5.45
N LEU A 95 26.75 6.19 6.25
CA LEU A 95 27.00 7.63 6.29
C LEU A 95 28.39 7.95 6.86
N ASN A 96 28.86 7.17 7.85
CA ASN A 96 30.22 7.30 8.36
C ASN A 96 31.27 6.88 7.29
N GLU A 97 30.99 5.80 6.53
CA GLU A 97 31.84 5.37 5.41
C GLU A 97 31.87 6.43 4.28
N GLU A 98 30.80 7.20 4.09
CA GLU A 98 30.77 8.34 3.16
C GLU A 98 31.56 9.57 3.63
N GLY A 99 32.16 9.52 4.85
CA GLY A 99 33.04 10.55 5.40
C GLY A 99 32.35 11.62 6.24
N TYR A 100 31.08 11.44 6.61
CA TYR A 100 30.42 12.36 7.54
C TYR A 100 30.97 12.20 8.95
N THR A 101 31.18 13.36 9.62
CA THR A 101 31.77 13.42 10.97
C THR A 101 30.73 13.65 12.06
N GLN A 102 29.53 14.12 11.70
CA GLN A 102 28.42 14.31 12.63
C GLN A 102 27.12 13.71 12.08
N LEU A 103 26.39 13.01 12.94
CA LEU A 103 25.09 12.45 12.59
C LEU A 103 23.97 13.02 13.45
N ILE A 104 22.94 13.59 12.82
CA ILE A 104 21.67 13.92 13.48
C ILE A 104 20.57 12.99 12.94
N MET A 105 19.91 12.26 13.81
CA MET A 105 18.75 11.45 13.46
C MET A 105 17.46 12.12 13.90
N VAL A 106 16.49 12.26 13.01
CA VAL A 106 15.14 12.74 13.35
C VAL A 106 14.22 11.56 13.50
N ALA A 107 13.54 11.46 14.64
CA ALA A 107 12.65 10.37 14.98
C ALA A 107 11.36 10.86 15.67
N GLY A 108 10.34 10.03 15.77
CA GLY A 108 9.17 10.30 16.59
C GLY A 108 9.56 10.43 18.07
N SER A 109 8.83 11.24 18.82
CA SER A 109 9.10 11.52 20.25
C SER A 109 9.22 10.25 21.10
N ASP A 110 8.41 9.25 20.78
CA ASP A 110 8.36 7.94 21.43
C ASP A 110 9.63 7.07 21.27
N ARG A 111 10.49 7.41 20.30
CA ARG A 111 11.66 6.59 19.94
C ARG A 111 13.01 7.27 20.21
N ILE A 112 13.02 8.52 20.67
CA ILE A 112 14.24 9.32 20.81
C ILE A 112 15.23 8.63 21.76
N GLN A 113 14.79 8.27 22.95
CA GLN A 113 15.66 7.67 23.99
C GLN A 113 16.24 6.34 23.52
N GLU A 114 15.41 5.49 22.89
CA GLU A 114 15.86 4.20 22.36
C GLU A 114 16.93 4.39 21.29
N PHE A 115 16.68 5.25 20.31
CA PHE A 115 17.63 5.46 19.22
C PHE A 115 18.91 6.18 19.67
N GLN A 116 18.80 7.16 20.57
CA GLN A 116 19.98 7.82 21.15
C GLN A 116 20.86 6.80 21.86
N ARG A 117 20.30 6.01 22.76
CA ARG A 117 21.06 4.97 23.48
C ARG A 117 21.75 3.98 22.53
N LEU A 118 21.06 3.57 21.47
CA LEU A 118 21.64 2.63 20.50
C LEU A 118 22.78 3.26 19.70
N LEU A 119 22.63 4.52 19.25
CA LEU A 119 23.69 5.23 18.55
C LEU A 119 24.91 5.45 19.46
N ASP A 120 24.71 5.84 20.72
CA ASP A 120 25.77 6.05 21.70
C ASP A 120 26.52 4.74 22.05
N THR A 121 25.83 3.60 21.93
CA THR A 121 26.39 2.27 22.20
C THR A 121 27.43 1.90 21.12
N TYR A 122 27.22 2.33 19.88
CA TYR A 122 28.07 1.92 18.77
C TYR A 122 29.03 3.02 18.30
N ASN A 123 28.80 4.31 18.66
CA ASN A 123 29.65 5.39 18.19
C ASN A 123 31.03 5.36 18.82
N GLY A 124 32.06 5.13 18.01
CA GLY A 124 33.45 5.05 18.43
C GLY A 124 33.77 3.89 19.36
N LYS A 125 32.83 2.97 19.60
CA LYS A 125 33.01 1.83 20.52
C LYS A 125 33.06 0.52 19.77
N PRO A 126 33.91 -0.42 20.20
CA PRO A 126 33.97 -1.74 19.60
C PRO A 126 32.72 -2.57 19.93
N ASP A 127 32.24 -3.31 18.96
CA ASP A 127 31.22 -4.35 19.14
C ASP A 127 31.78 -5.57 19.91
N LYS A 128 30.95 -6.59 20.13
CA LYS A 128 31.36 -7.82 20.81
C LYS A 128 32.51 -8.57 20.12
N LYS A 129 32.81 -8.24 18.86
CA LYS A 129 33.89 -8.81 18.04
C LYS A 129 35.10 -7.90 17.96
N GLY A 130 35.10 -6.77 18.64
CA GLY A 130 36.18 -5.78 18.63
C GLY A 130 36.19 -4.84 17.42
N ASN A 131 35.12 -4.82 16.59
CA ASN A 131 35.04 -3.93 15.44
C ASN A 131 34.30 -2.65 15.78
N ILE A 132 34.80 -1.50 15.34
CA ILE A 132 34.09 -0.22 15.38
C ILE A 132 33.11 -0.20 14.21
N VAL A 133 31.82 -0.12 14.53
CA VAL A 133 30.72 -0.16 13.54
C VAL A 133 30.63 1.18 12.79
N PHE A 134 30.73 2.30 13.49
CA PHE A 134 30.87 3.65 12.99
C PHE A 134 31.49 4.55 14.06
N ASP A 135 32.08 5.63 13.62
CA ASP A 135 32.69 6.63 14.48
C ASP A 135 32.43 8.04 13.89
N PHE A 136 31.54 8.78 14.54
CA PHE A 136 31.25 10.18 14.23
C PHE A 136 31.97 11.05 15.29
N PRO A 137 33.17 11.59 15.00
CA PRO A 137 33.95 12.31 15.98
C PRO A 137 33.28 13.60 16.50
N ASP A 138 32.43 14.22 15.65
CA ASP A 138 31.64 15.40 16.04
C ASP A 138 30.30 15.03 16.69
N GLY A 139 30.10 13.72 16.96
CA GLY A 139 29.01 13.19 17.75
C GLY A 139 27.79 12.72 16.98
N VAL A 140 26.90 12.08 17.73
CA VAL A 140 25.59 11.58 17.26
C VAL A 140 24.49 12.19 18.12
N LYS A 141 23.36 12.60 17.50
CA LYS A 141 22.23 13.20 18.21
C LYS A 141 20.91 12.75 17.61
N VAL A 142 19.94 12.40 18.47
CA VAL A 142 18.56 12.17 18.05
C VAL A 142 17.68 13.34 18.44
N VAL A 143 16.89 13.85 17.52
CA VAL A 143 15.98 14.97 17.74
C VAL A 143 14.54 14.57 17.40
N SER A 144 13.58 15.18 18.09
CA SER A 144 12.17 14.92 17.88
C SER A 144 11.67 15.50 16.55
N SER A 145 10.85 14.75 15.87
CA SER A 145 10.07 15.27 14.72
C SER A 145 8.89 16.14 15.14
N GLY A 146 8.63 16.26 16.42
CA GLY A 146 7.44 16.82 17.02
C GLY A 146 6.64 15.75 17.78
N GLU A 147 5.79 16.17 18.67
CA GLU A 147 4.85 15.26 19.33
C GLU A 147 3.80 14.82 18.34
N ARG A 148 3.43 13.55 18.45
CA ARG A 148 2.22 13.04 17.84
C ARG A 148 1.10 13.41 18.79
N ASP A 149 0.24 14.31 18.38
CA ASP A 149 -0.98 14.59 19.11
C ASP A 149 -2.09 13.66 18.59
N PRO A 150 -2.40 12.56 19.30
CA PRO A 150 -3.50 11.68 18.92
C PRO A 150 -4.86 12.36 19.07
N ASP A 151 -4.92 13.45 19.86
CA ASP A 151 -6.12 14.25 20.12
C ASP A 151 -6.12 15.55 19.30
N SER A 152 -5.20 15.68 18.33
CA SER A 152 -5.16 16.81 17.42
C SER A 152 -6.52 17.04 16.77
N ALA A 153 -6.97 18.29 16.82
CA ALA A 153 -8.19 18.73 16.13
C ALA A 153 -8.10 18.56 14.58
N ASP A 154 -6.90 18.31 14.05
CA ASP A 154 -6.70 17.94 12.65
C ASP A 154 -6.86 16.42 12.45
N PRO A 155 -7.99 15.97 11.87
CA PRO A 155 -8.25 14.54 11.66
C PRO A 155 -7.17 13.83 10.84
N THR A 156 -6.37 14.58 10.07
CA THR A 156 -5.31 14.03 9.21
C THR A 156 -4.05 13.67 10.01
N GLU A 157 -3.82 14.29 11.16
CA GLU A 157 -2.69 13.98 12.04
C GLU A 157 -2.87 12.66 12.80
N ALA A 158 -4.12 12.34 13.13
CA ALA A 158 -4.48 11.10 13.81
C ALA A 158 -4.34 9.86 12.92
N ILE A 159 -4.29 10.00 11.57
CA ILE A 159 -4.27 8.86 10.67
C ILE A 159 -2.86 8.29 10.54
N SER A 160 -2.60 7.24 11.31
CA SER A 160 -1.35 6.47 11.24
C SER A 160 -1.33 5.48 10.07
N ALA A 161 -0.14 4.94 9.74
CA ALA A 161 -0.04 3.85 8.78
C ALA A 161 -0.85 2.60 9.19
N SER A 162 -1.06 2.39 10.50
CA SER A 162 -1.91 1.31 11.00
C SER A 162 -3.37 1.56 10.70
N VAL A 163 -3.85 2.79 10.89
CA VAL A 163 -5.22 3.18 10.51
C VAL A 163 -5.43 3.04 9.01
N MET A 164 -4.47 3.49 8.19
CA MET A 164 -4.56 3.32 6.74
C MET A 164 -4.61 1.85 6.31
N ARG A 165 -3.81 0.98 6.94
CA ARG A 165 -3.88 -0.46 6.65
C ARG A 165 -5.21 -1.07 7.06
N LYS A 166 -5.74 -0.67 8.21
CA LYS A 166 -7.09 -1.11 8.63
C LYS A 166 -8.15 -0.63 7.66
N ALA A 167 -8.14 0.64 7.28
CA ALA A 167 -9.04 1.18 6.26
C ALA A 167 -8.93 0.42 4.93
N ALA A 168 -7.71 0.05 4.52
CA ALA A 168 -7.50 -0.79 3.34
C ALA A 168 -8.09 -2.19 3.51
N GLN A 169 -7.98 -2.80 4.68
CA GLN A 169 -8.57 -4.09 4.99
C GLN A 169 -10.10 -4.05 4.97
N ASP A 170 -10.67 -3.00 5.57
CA ASP A 170 -12.11 -2.82 5.72
C ASP A 170 -12.80 -2.30 4.43
N GLY A 171 -12.05 -2.01 3.37
CA GLY A 171 -12.61 -1.49 2.12
C GLY A 171 -12.86 0.04 2.13
N ASP A 172 -12.46 0.75 3.17
CA ASP A 172 -12.68 2.19 3.36
C ASP A 172 -11.57 3.01 2.67
N PHE A 173 -11.81 3.36 1.40
CA PHE A 173 -10.88 4.19 0.66
C PHE A 173 -10.84 5.64 1.14
N ASP A 174 -11.94 6.17 1.65
CA ASP A 174 -12.03 7.58 2.06
C ASP A 174 -11.13 7.85 3.27
N THR A 175 -11.18 7.00 4.28
CA THR A 175 -10.25 7.07 5.42
C THR A 175 -8.80 6.87 4.99
N PHE A 176 -8.53 5.92 4.08
CA PHE A 176 -7.19 5.71 3.53
C PHE A 176 -6.67 6.96 2.81
N LYS A 177 -7.50 7.58 1.98
CA LYS A 177 -7.16 8.79 1.22
C LYS A 177 -6.83 9.97 2.14
N LYS A 178 -7.61 10.18 3.21
CA LYS A 178 -7.36 11.24 4.21
C LYS A 178 -5.98 11.14 4.85
N GLY A 179 -5.46 9.92 5.07
CA GLY A 179 -4.11 9.70 5.61
C GLY A 179 -2.99 9.79 4.58
N SER A 180 -3.32 9.81 3.28
CA SER A 180 -2.35 9.81 2.18
C SER A 180 -2.04 11.22 1.69
N PRO A 181 -0.75 11.60 1.53
CA PRO A 181 -0.38 12.87 0.91
C PRO A 181 -0.51 12.85 -0.63
N LEU A 182 -0.92 11.73 -1.22
CA LEU A 182 -1.07 11.57 -2.67
C LEU A 182 -2.39 12.14 -3.18
N LYS A 183 -2.40 12.59 -4.44
CA LYS A 183 -3.63 12.87 -5.17
C LYS A 183 -4.43 11.60 -5.38
N GLU A 184 -5.74 11.75 -5.59
CA GLU A 184 -6.68 10.63 -5.61
C GLU A 184 -6.30 9.44 -6.51
N PRO A 185 -5.90 9.62 -7.79
CA PRO A 185 -5.55 8.48 -8.63
C PRO A 185 -4.38 7.65 -8.07
N ASP A 186 -3.40 8.33 -7.47
CA ASP A 186 -2.21 7.69 -6.90
C ASP A 186 -2.48 7.11 -5.51
N ALA A 187 -3.31 7.78 -4.71
CA ALA A 187 -3.80 7.26 -3.45
C ALA A 187 -4.61 5.97 -3.67
N LYS A 188 -5.47 5.93 -4.70
CA LYS A 188 -6.22 4.73 -5.07
C LYS A 188 -5.29 3.59 -5.48
N LYS A 189 -4.26 3.87 -6.29
CA LYS A 189 -3.26 2.87 -6.66
C LYS A 189 -2.50 2.32 -5.45
N MET A 190 -2.09 3.19 -4.53
CA MET A 190 -1.42 2.78 -3.29
C MET A 190 -2.36 1.94 -2.41
N TYR A 191 -3.62 2.32 -2.28
CA TYR A 191 -4.65 1.58 -1.57
C TYR A 191 -4.83 0.16 -2.12
N LEU A 192 -4.96 0.01 -3.43
CA LEU A 192 -5.10 -1.29 -4.09
C LEU A 192 -3.84 -2.16 -3.92
N ASP A 193 -2.64 -1.56 -4.03
CA ASP A 193 -1.39 -2.28 -3.75
C ASP A 193 -1.33 -2.75 -2.29
N VAL A 194 -1.72 -1.89 -1.31
CA VAL A 194 -1.76 -2.28 0.11
C VAL A 194 -2.72 -3.45 0.32
N ARG A 195 -3.94 -3.40 -0.19
CA ARG A 195 -4.92 -4.51 -0.15
C ARG A 195 -4.35 -5.79 -0.73
N LYS A 196 -3.79 -5.70 -1.93
CA LYS A 196 -3.17 -6.84 -2.63
C LYS A 196 -2.09 -7.51 -1.79
N PHE A 197 -1.16 -6.73 -1.22
CA PHE A 197 -0.05 -7.27 -0.44
C PHE A 197 -0.43 -7.66 0.99
N MET A 198 -1.57 -7.22 1.49
CA MET A 198 -2.18 -7.74 2.71
C MET A 198 -2.89 -9.08 2.49
N GLY A 199 -3.00 -9.53 1.23
CA GLY A 199 -3.79 -10.71 0.88
C GLY A 199 -5.29 -10.49 1.07
N VAL A 200 -5.70 -9.22 1.22
CA VAL A 200 -7.11 -8.87 1.12
C VAL A 200 -7.46 -9.20 -0.33
N ARG A 201 -8.05 -10.35 -0.52
CA ARG A 201 -8.73 -10.60 -1.77
C ARG A 201 -9.70 -9.44 -1.91
N GLU A 202 -9.60 -8.71 -3.01
CA GLU A 202 -10.81 -8.08 -3.47
C GLU A 202 -11.77 -9.27 -3.52
N GLU A 203 -12.71 -9.32 -2.60
CA GLU A 203 -14.00 -9.77 -3.02
C GLU A 203 -14.28 -8.80 -4.18
N ARG A 204 -13.88 -9.19 -5.38
CA ARG A 204 -14.62 -8.75 -6.53
C ARG A 204 -16.03 -9.00 -6.07
N GLU A 205 -16.82 -7.95 -5.93
CA GLU A 205 -18.25 -8.08 -5.94
C GLU A 205 -18.66 -8.63 -7.34
N MET A 206 -18.08 -9.73 -7.70
CA MET A 206 -18.66 -10.77 -8.50
C MET A 206 -19.45 -11.62 -7.50
N GLY A 207 -20.21 -10.86 -6.67
CA GLY A 207 -21.22 -11.38 -5.81
C GLY A 207 -22.18 -12.24 -6.61
N ASP A 208 -23.22 -12.63 -6.04
CA ASP A 208 -24.33 -13.46 -6.50
C ASP A 208 -24.51 -13.59 -8.04
N ASP A 209 -24.07 -12.59 -8.82
CA ASP A 209 -24.16 -12.55 -10.27
C ASP A 209 -23.19 -13.49 -11.00
N TYR A 210 -21.93 -13.65 -10.52
CA TYR A 210 -21.00 -14.59 -11.19
C TYR A 210 -21.31 -16.03 -10.87
N ASP A 211 -21.65 -16.35 -9.62
CA ASP A 211 -22.02 -17.70 -9.24
C ASP A 211 -23.35 -18.08 -9.92
N SER A 212 -24.32 -17.17 -9.97
CA SER A 212 -25.58 -17.35 -10.70
C SER A 212 -25.35 -17.50 -12.20
N LEU A 213 -24.46 -16.69 -12.79
CA LEU A 213 -24.11 -16.79 -14.21
C LEU A 213 -23.34 -18.07 -14.51
N ARG A 214 -22.43 -18.48 -13.63
CA ARG A 214 -21.71 -19.75 -13.74
C ARG A 214 -22.65 -20.94 -13.62
N ASP A 215 -23.60 -20.90 -12.70
CA ASP A 215 -24.61 -21.95 -12.54
C ASP A 215 -25.54 -22.01 -13.76
N ALA A 216 -25.99 -20.87 -14.31
CA ALA A 216 -26.74 -20.80 -15.54
C ALA A 216 -25.95 -21.37 -16.74
N TYR A 217 -24.65 -21.08 -16.79
CA TYR A 217 -23.75 -21.63 -17.82
C TYR A 217 -23.58 -23.14 -17.70
N LEU A 218 -23.30 -23.67 -16.49
CA LEU A 218 -23.09 -25.09 -16.24
C LEU A 218 -24.37 -25.90 -16.46
N THR A 219 -25.53 -25.31 -16.13
CA THR A 219 -26.84 -25.95 -16.36
C THR A 219 -27.36 -25.77 -17.79
N GLY A 220 -26.61 -25.14 -18.67
CA GLY A 220 -26.98 -24.98 -20.09
C GLY A 220 -28.09 -23.97 -20.35
N LYS A 221 -28.29 -23.01 -19.43
CA LYS A 221 -29.28 -21.94 -19.62
C LYS A 221 -28.79 -20.79 -20.48
N ILE A 222 -27.47 -20.63 -20.59
CA ILE A 222 -26.82 -19.55 -21.34
C ILE A 222 -25.57 -20.05 -22.09
N TRP A 223 -25.25 -19.36 -23.16
CA TRP A 223 -24.04 -19.55 -23.97
C TRP A 223 -23.85 -21.00 -24.44
N ASN A 224 -24.90 -21.60 -24.94
CA ASN A 224 -24.81 -22.89 -25.60
C ASN A 224 -24.17 -22.75 -26.98
N VAL A 225 -23.62 -23.84 -27.48
CA VAL A 225 -23.09 -23.85 -28.87
C VAL A 225 -24.19 -23.44 -29.84
N GLY A 226 -23.88 -22.48 -30.71
CA GLY A 226 -24.84 -21.86 -31.62
C GLY A 226 -25.51 -20.59 -31.08
N GLU A 227 -25.39 -20.27 -29.79
CA GLU A 227 -25.93 -19.02 -29.24
C GLU A 227 -24.99 -17.85 -29.46
N SER A 228 -25.57 -16.65 -29.55
CA SER A 228 -24.85 -15.40 -29.71
C SER A 228 -24.30 -14.91 -28.37
N VAL A 229 -23.09 -14.35 -28.35
CA VAL A 229 -22.43 -13.77 -27.18
C VAL A 229 -21.78 -12.42 -27.55
N GLU A 230 -21.95 -11.42 -26.68
CA GLU A 230 -21.23 -10.13 -26.79
C GLU A 230 -19.88 -10.25 -26.11
N THR A 231 -18.80 -9.93 -26.85
CA THR A 231 -17.42 -10.05 -26.36
C THR A 231 -16.58 -8.82 -26.72
N GLU A 232 -15.31 -8.83 -26.32
CA GLU A 232 -14.36 -7.76 -26.71
C GLU A 232 -14.08 -7.66 -28.20
N HIS A 233 -14.28 -8.74 -28.88
CA HIS A 233 -14.08 -8.82 -30.30
C HIS A 233 -15.38 -8.59 -31.11
N GLY A 234 -16.44 -8.11 -30.42
CA GLY A 234 -17.76 -7.94 -30.98
C GLY A 234 -18.69 -9.11 -30.66
N THR A 235 -19.85 -9.11 -31.32
CA THR A 235 -20.82 -10.20 -31.22
C THR A 235 -20.29 -11.42 -31.98
N GLY A 236 -20.27 -12.58 -31.33
CA GLY A 236 -19.85 -13.83 -31.91
C GLY A 236 -20.81 -14.96 -31.59
N GLU A 237 -20.71 -16.06 -32.35
CA GLU A 237 -21.46 -17.30 -32.12
C GLU A 237 -20.60 -18.27 -31.31
N VAL A 238 -21.13 -18.85 -30.23
CA VAL A 238 -20.45 -19.85 -29.41
C VAL A 238 -20.24 -21.13 -30.21
N VAL A 239 -18.98 -21.49 -30.47
CA VAL A 239 -18.61 -22.70 -31.22
C VAL A 239 -18.15 -23.83 -30.29
N ARG A 240 -17.76 -23.52 -29.04
CA ARG A 240 -17.33 -24.52 -28.06
C ARG A 240 -17.54 -24.03 -26.63
N LYS A 241 -18.01 -24.94 -25.76
CA LYS A 241 -18.07 -24.73 -24.29
C LYS A 241 -16.94 -25.49 -23.61
N GLY A 242 -16.25 -24.81 -22.69
CA GLY A 242 -15.36 -25.43 -21.72
C GLY A 242 -15.90 -25.31 -20.30
N THR A 243 -15.17 -25.76 -19.29
CA THR A 243 -15.63 -25.71 -17.90
C THR A 243 -15.84 -24.27 -17.38
N ASN A 244 -14.95 -23.34 -17.74
CA ASN A 244 -14.96 -21.95 -17.30
C ASN A 244 -14.68 -20.97 -18.44
N TYR A 245 -14.87 -21.37 -19.71
CA TYR A 245 -14.62 -20.55 -20.89
C TYR A 245 -15.55 -20.95 -22.03
N ILE A 246 -15.74 -20.02 -22.97
CA ILE A 246 -16.32 -20.31 -24.27
C ILE A 246 -15.31 -20.00 -25.38
N SER A 247 -15.42 -20.70 -26.50
CA SER A 247 -14.85 -20.28 -27.77
C SER A 247 -15.98 -19.80 -28.67
N TYR A 248 -15.79 -18.68 -29.34
CA TYR A 248 -16.82 -18.07 -30.20
C TYR A 248 -16.19 -17.58 -31.47
N MET A 249 -16.97 -17.59 -32.52
CA MET A 249 -16.58 -17.15 -33.87
C MET A 249 -17.25 -15.80 -34.16
N VAL A 250 -16.45 -14.80 -34.48
CA VAL A 250 -16.94 -13.48 -34.91
C VAL A 250 -17.07 -13.38 -36.42
N GLU A 251 -17.71 -12.28 -36.86
CA GLU A 251 -17.81 -11.96 -38.28
C GLU A 251 -16.40 -11.96 -38.92
N GLY A 252 -16.25 -12.66 -40.04
CA GLY A 252 -14.94 -12.90 -40.66
C GLY A 252 -14.29 -14.24 -40.31
N GLY A 253 -14.96 -15.13 -39.56
CA GLY A 253 -14.55 -16.52 -39.35
C GLY A 253 -13.44 -16.71 -38.32
N LYS A 254 -12.99 -15.65 -37.61
CA LYS A 254 -11.99 -15.77 -36.55
C LYS A 254 -12.62 -16.35 -35.29
N VAL A 255 -11.92 -17.33 -34.70
CA VAL A 255 -12.34 -17.94 -33.43
C VAL A 255 -11.49 -17.42 -32.30
N TYR A 256 -12.16 -16.94 -31.24
CA TYR A 256 -11.55 -16.44 -30.00
C TYR A 256 -11.97 -17.31 -28.82
N LYS A 257 -11.24 -17.16 -27.70
CA LYS A 257 -11.54 -17.80 -26.43
C LYS A 257 -11.61 -16.73 -25.35
N SER A 258 -12.71 -16.70 -24.61
CA SER A 258 -12.84 -15.83 -23.42
C SER A 258 -13.25 -16.63 -22.19
N TRP A 259 -12.73 -16.24 -21.04
CA TRP A 259 -13.12 -16.83 -19.78
C TRP A 259 -14.49 -16.27 -19.35
N LEU A 260 -15.26 -17.06 -18.62
CA LEU A 260 -16.58 -16.62 -18.12
C LEU A 260 -16.46 -15.37 -17.24
N THR A 261 -15.35 -15.24 -16.50
CA THR A 261 -15.03 -14.05 -15.71
C THR A 261 -14.96 -12.78 -16.54
N ASP A 262 -14.34 -12.86 -17.72
CA ASP A 262 -14.10 -11.69 -18.57
C ASP A 262 -15.40 -11.24 -19.27
N ILE A 263 -16.24 -12.20 -19.61
CA ILE A 263 -17.55 -11.94 -20.22
C ILE A 263 -18.53 -11.40 -19.16
N ALA A 264 -18.52 -11.97 -17.96
CA ALA A 264 -19.33 -11.52 -16.83
C ALA A 264 -18.98 -10.09 -16.42
N GLU A 265 -17.69 -9.74 -16.36
CA GLU A 265 -17.23 -8.39 -16.00
C GLU A 265 -17.72 -7.31 -16.98
N ARG A 266 -17.93 -7.65 -18.25
CA ARG A 266 -18.45 -6.72 -19.26
C ARG A 266 -19.94 -6.54 -19.22
N ASN A 267 -20.67 -7.62 -19.08
CA ASN A 267 -22.12 -7.54 -18.90
C ASN A 267 -22.44 -6.78 -17.62
N TYR A 268 -21.66 -6.99 -16.54
CA TYR A 268 -21.80 -6.24 -15.31
C TYR A 268 -21.56 -4.72 -15.49
N LYS A 269 -20.55 -4.30 -16.25
CA LYS A 269 -20.33 -2.86 -16.53
C LYS A 269 -21.49 -2.24 -17.28
N LYS A 270 -22.06 -2.95 -18.25
CA LYS A 270 -23.21 -2.51 -19.03
C LYS A 270 -24.51 -2.48 -18.20
N GLU A 271 -24.75 -3.51 -17.39
CA GLU A 271 -25.86 -3.56 -16.45
C GLU A 271 -25.71 -2.56 -15.33
N TYR A 272 -24.51 -2.38 -14.79
CA TYR A 272 -24.25 -1.37 -13.76
C TYR A 272 -24.54 0.02 -14.27
N ALA A 273 -24.10 0.36 -15.48
CA ALA A 273 -24.38 1.66 -16.08
C ALA A 273 -25.87 1.88 -16.33
N ASN A 274 -26.61 0.85 -16.72
CA ASN A 274 -28.01 0.97 -17.15
C ASN A 274 -29.03 0.72 -16.02
N TYR A 275 -28.70 -0.06 -15.01
CA TYR A 275 -29.65 -0.46 -13.97
C TYR A 275 -29.04 -0.45 -12.57
N GLN A 276 -27.97 -1.17 -12.34
CA GLN A 276 -27.40 -1.35 -11.00
C GLN A 276 -26.67 -0.13 -10.45
N GLY A 277 -26.24 0.79 -11.32
CA GLY A 277 -25.65 2.09 -10.99
C GLY A 277 -26.66 3.17 -10.62
N THR A 278 -27.95 2.87 -10.65
CA THR A 278 -28.98 3.83 -10.26
C THR A 278 -28.94 4.08 -8.73
N PRO A 279 -29.24 5.33 -8.27
CA PRO A 279 -29.23 5.65 -6.83
C PRO A 279 -30.10 4.71 -6.00
N GLU A 280 -31.23 4.27 -6.55
CA GLU A 280 -32.16 3.36 -5.88
C GLU A 280 -31.56 1.95 -5.67
N GLN A 281 -30.89 1.39 -6.68
CA GLN A 281 -30.27 0.06 -6.58
C GLN A 281 -29.00 0.09 -5.71
N ILE A 282 -28.28 1.22 -5.71
CA ILE A 282 -27.16 1.43 -4.80
C ILE A 282 -27.65 1.46 -3.35
N ALA A 283 -28.77 2.16 -3.07
CA ALA A 283 -29.37 2.22 -1.74
C ALA A 283 -29.82 0.83 -1.26
N ARG A 284 -30.50 0.05 -2.12
CA ARG A 284 -30.96 -1.32 -1.80
C ARG A 284 -29.79 -2.25 -1.48
N ARG A 285 -28.68 -2.20 -2.24
CA ARG A 285 -27.48 -2.99 -1.96
C ARG A 285 -26.80 -2.56 -0.67
N SER A 286 -26.70 -1.27 -0.44
CA SER A 286 -26.13 -0.71 0.78
C SER A 286 -26.89 -1.17 2.02
N SER A 287 -28.24 -1.18 1.95
CA SER A 287 -29.10 -1.67 3.02
C SER A 287 -28.90 -3.17 3.30
N ARG A 288 -28.88 -4.00 2.26
CA ARG A 288 -28.61 -5.45 2.40
C ARG A 288 -27.23 -5.73 2.99
N ASN A 289 -26.20 -5.03 2.53
CA ASN A 289 -24.85 -5.18 3.07
C ASN A 289 -24.74 -4.74 4.53
N LYS A 290 -25.46 -3.68 4.91
CA LYS A 290 -25.58 -3.22 6.30
C LYS A 290 -26.25 -4.26 7.17
N ALA A 291 -27.34 -4.88 6.69
CA ALA A 291 -28.03 -5.95 7.40
C ALA A 291 -27.15 -7.20 7.57
N ARG A 292 -26.44 -7.63 6.52
CA ARG A 292 -25.49 -8.75 6.59
C ARG A 292 -24.36 -8.49 7.61
N ARG A 293 -23.80 -7.28 7.62
CA ARG A 293 -22.76 -6.91 8.61
C ARG A 293 -23.30 -6.91 10.04
N ALA A 294 -24.53 -6.47 10.24
CA ALA A 294 -25.17 -6.47 11.55
C ALA A 294 -25.46 -7.89 12.09
N MET A 295 -25.69 -8.85 11.19
CA MET A 295 -25.95 -10.25 11.54
C MET A 295 -24.65 -11.05 11.78
N GLY A 296 -23.50 -10.61 11.25
CA GLY A 296 -22.19 -11.25 11.46
C GLY A 296 -22.23 -12.76 11.18
N ASP A 297 -21.72 -13.54 12.13
CA ASP A 297 -21.63 -15.02 12.02
C ASP A 297 -22.97 -15.77 11.96
N LYS A 298 -24.10 -15.07 12.14
CA LYS A 298 -25.45 -15.66 12.01
C LYS A 298 -25.91 -15.80 10.55
N VAL A 299 -25.17 -15.24 9.61
CA VAL A 299 -25.47 -15.36 8.18
C VAL A 299 -24.97 -16.71 7.67
N VAL A 300 -25.90 -17.57 7.29
CA VAL A 300 -25.57 -18.87 6.66
C VAL A 300 -25.07 -18.61 5.23
N LYS A 301 -23.91 -19.17 4.89
CA LYS A 301 -23.30 -19.03 3.55
C LYS A 301 -24.28 -19.54 2.47
N GLY A 302 -24.61 -18.68 1.52
CA GLY A 302 -25.53 -18.98 0.42
C GLY A 302 -27.00 -18.59 0.68
N MET A 303 -27.34 -18.11 1.87
CA MET A 303 -28.68 -17.57 2.15
C MET A 303 -28.69 -16.04 2.10
N ASP A 304 -29.76 -15.48 1.56
CA ASP A 304 -29.97 -14.03 1.56
C ASP A 304 -30.57 -13.55 2.89
N VAL A 305 -30.24 -12.32 3.29
CA VAL A 305 -30.82 -11.68 4.47
C VAL A 305 -32.08 -10.95 4.00
N GLY A 306 -33.22 -11.64 4.10
CA GLY A 306 -34.51 -11.03 3.80
C GLY A 306 -34.97 -10.07 4.90
N HIS A 307 -35.61 -8.98 4.53
CA HIS A 307 -36.37 -8.14 5.46
C HIS A 307 -37.74 -8.79 5.70
N LYS A 308 -38.18 -8.79 6.96
CA LYS A 308 -39.40 -9.45 7.42
C LYS A 308 -40.69 -8.89 6.77
N ASP A 309 -40.59 -7.71 6.20
CA ASP A 309 -41.68 -6.93 5.59
C ASP A 309 -41.47 -6.67 4.09
N ASN A 310 -40.48 -7.30 3.45
CA ASN A 310 -40.09 -7.05 2.05
C ASN A 310 -39.78 -5.56 1.74
N ASN A 311 -39.54 -4.75 2.75
CA ASN A 311 -39.15 -3.36 2.61
C ASN A 311 -37.64 -3.23 2.85
N PRO A 312 -36.84 -2.64 1.91
CA PRO A 312 -35.39 -2.56 2.01
C PRO A 312 -34.88 -1.69 3.14
#